data_932e923433a71cbc076bc16c407c2f20
#
_entry.id   932e923433a71cbc076bc16c407c2f20
#
_cell.length_a   1.000
_cell.length_b   1.000
_cell.length_c   1.000
_cell.angle_alpha   90.00
_cell.angle_beta   90.00
_cell.angle_gamma   90.00
#
_symmetry.space_group_name_H-M   'P 1'
#
loop_
_entity.id
_entity.type
_entity.pdbx_description
1 polymer ?
#
loop_
_entity_poly.entity_id
_entity_poly.type
_entity_poly.pdbx_seq_one_letter_code
_entity_poly.pdbx_strand_id
1 'polypeptide(L)'
;MPDHFHALITPRESLEKAVQFIKGGFSFRAKKELSWTGEIWVAGFSDHRIRSDEDFEVHRRYIAKNPIEAGLTGREGEFAYCSANGRFELDTFPLGLKPDFVASASGAAEAAPFQSTNGNEAMQPFHKRTR
;
A
#
# COMPACT_ATOMS: atom_id res chain seq x y z
N MET A 1 8.56 -4.24 2.16
CA MET A 1 9.43 -4.64 1.03
C MET A 1 10.76 -3.92 1.16
N PRO A 2 11.87 -4.35 0.53
CA PRO A 2 13.18 -3.69 0.67
C PRO A 2 13.22 -2.28 0.08
N ASP A 3 12.47 -2.02 -0.98
CA ASP A 3 12.54 -0.81 -1.80
C ASP A 3 11.21 -0.01 -1.87
N HIS A 4 10.16 -0.56 -1.33
CA HIS A 4 8.84 0.08 -1.28
C HIS A 4 8.02 -0.44 -0.10
N PHE A 5 6.88 0.18 0.16
CA PHE A 5 5.89 -0.32 1.11
C PHE A 5 4.48 -0.24 0.54
N HIS A 6 3.63 -1.12 1.02
CA HIS A 6 2.18 -1.08 0.83
C HIS A 6 1.53 -0.80 2.17
N ALA A 7 0.51 0.02 2.19
CA ALA A 7 -0.25 0.31 3.40
C ALA A 7 -1.72 0.55 3.08
N LEU A 8 -2.59 0.05 3.96
CA LEU A 8 -4.00 0.46 4.01
C LEU A 8 -4.08 1.60 5.02
N ILE A 9 -4.56 2.76 4.60
CA ILE A 9 -4.55 3.98 5.39
C ILE A 9 -5.95 4.59 5.39
N THR A 10 -6.47 4.89 6.58
CA THR A 10 -7.63 5.76 6.74
C THR A 10 -7.13 7.13 7.18
N PRO A 11 -6.94 8.09 6.26
CA PRO A 11 -6.37 9.38 6.60
C PRO A 11 -7.37 10.22 7.38
N ARG A 12 -6.89 10.98 8.38
CA ARG A 12 -7.73 11.92 9.14
C ARG A 12 -8.03 13.21 8.37
N GLU A 13 -7.09 13.65 7.53
CA GLU A 13 -7.21 14.88 6.74
C GLU A 13 -7.14 14.55 5.24
N SER A 14 -5.95 14.21 4.72
CA SER A 14 -5.77 13.78 3.35
C SER A 14 -4.74 12.66 3.25
N LEU A 15 -4.84 11.87 2.18
CA LEU A 15 -3.91 10.78 1.92
C LEU A 15 -2.48 11.31 1.71
N GLU A 16 -2.35 12.41 0.98
CA GLU A 16 -1.06 13.06 0.71
C GLU A 16 -0.36 13.43 2.00
N LYS A 17 -1.11 14.01 2.95
CA LYS A 17 -0.57 14.42 4.25
C LYS A 17 -0.16 13.20 5.09
N ALA A 18 -0.96 12.13 5.07
CA ALA A 18 -0.61 10.89 5.75
C ALA A 18 0.68 10.28 5.17
N VAL A 19 0.79 10.17 3.85
CA VAL A 19 1.99 9.66 3.17
C VAL A 19 3.19 10.58 3.42
N GLN A 20 3.01 11.89 3.42
CA GLN A 20 4.07 12.84 3.76
C GLN A 20 4.63 12.61 5.17
N PHE A 21 3.76 12.39 6.15
CA PHE A 21 4.19 12.09 7.52
C PHE A 21 4.95 10.76 7.62
N ILE A 22 4.47 9.71 6.94
CA ILE A 22 5.15 8.41 6.93
C ILE A 22 6.53 8.54 6.30
N LYS A 23 6.62 9.08 5.08
CA LYS A 23 7.88 9.24 4.36
C LYS A 23 8.85 10.19 5.07
N GLY A 24 8.34 11.33 5.56
CA GLY A 24 9.13 12.33 6.27
C GLY A 24 9.64 11.81 7.61
N GLY A 25 8.79 11.15 8.40
CA GLY A 25 9.16 10.53 9.66
C GLY A 25 10.24 9.46 9.49
N PHE A 26 10.09 8.60 8.49
CA PHE A 26 11.10 7.59 8.16
C PHE A 26 12.44 8.26 7.75
N SER A 27 12.40 9.26 6.87
CA SER A 27 13.60 9.96 6.42
C SER A 27 14.33 10.67 7.58
N PHE A 28 13.56 11.28 8.49
CA PHE A 28 14.13 11.91 9.68
C PHE A 28 14.85 10.90 10.57
N ARG A 29 14.21 9.76 10.84
CA ARG A 29 14.80 8.68 11.66
C ARG A 29 16.03 8.07 10.99
N ALA A 30 15.97 7.78 9.69
CA ALA A 30 17.09 7.24 8.95
C ALA A 30 18.32 8.17 9.00
N LYS A 31 18.12 9.47 8.85
CA LYS A 31 19.20 10.46 9.01
C LYS A 31 19.75 10.47 10.42
N LYS A 32 18.88 10.46 11.44
CA LYS A 32 19.27 10.57 12.84
C LYS A 32 19.91 9.29 13.37
N GLU A 33 19.35 8.13 13.06
CA GLU A 33 19.72 6.84 13.65
C GLU A 33 20.78 6.09 12.83
N LEU A 34 20.75 6.25 11.51
CA LEU A 34 21.65 5.55 10.59
C LEU A 34 22.65 6.46 9.89
N SER A 35 22.66 7.76 10.19
CA SER A 35 23.50 8.77 9.52
C SER A 35 23.34 8.77 8.00
N TRP A 36 22.13 8.44 7.52
CA TRP A 36 21.85 8.36 6.09
C TRP A 36 21.88 9.74 5.45
N THR A 37 22.64 9.93 4.38
CA THR A 37 22.81 11.22 3.71
C THR A 37 22.14 11.32 2.33
N GLY A 38 21.71 10.19 1.76
CA GLY A 38 21.07 10.14 0.43
C GLY A 38 19.55 10.38 0.45
N GLU A 39 18.97 10.48 -0.74
CA GLU A 39 17.52 10.40 -0.93
C GLU A 39 17.04 8.98 -0.62
N ILE A 40 15.91 8.88 0.08
CA ILE A 40 15.32 7.60 0.48
C ILE A 40 14.11 7.28 -0.39
N TRP A 41 13.30 8.29 -0.71
CA TRP A 41 12.04 8.14 -1.39
C TRP A 41 12.06 8.73 -2.79
N VAL A 42 11.49 7.98 -3.72
CA VAL A 42 11.07 8.53 -5.01
C VAL A 42 9.88 9.47 -4.79
N ALA A 43 9.80 10.52 -5.58
CA ALA A 43 8.69 11.46 -5.55
C ALA A 43 7.36 10.77 -5.92
N GLY A 44 6.28 11.22 -5.28
CA GLY A 44 4.93 10.68 -5.52
C GLY A 44 4.66 9.35 -4.81
N PHE A 45 3.50 8.81 -5.09
CA PHE A 45 3.00 7.49 -4.67
C PHE A 45 1.85 7.09 -5.59
N SER A 46 1.51 5.80 -5.60
CA SER A 46 0.30 5.29 -6.25
C SER A 46 -0.72 4.94 -5.18
N ASP A 47 -1.98 5.20 -5.44
CA ASP A 47 -3.07 4.90 -4.52
C ASP A 47 -4.24 4.21 -5.22
N HIS A 48 -5.00 3.47 -4.42
CA HIS A 48 -6.26 2.87 -4.77
C HIS A 48 -7.26 3.15 -3.65
N ARG A 49 -8.43 3.68 -4.01
CA ARG A 49 -9.48 3.95 -3.04
C ARG A 49 -10.29 2.68 -2.77
N ILE A 50 -10.24 2.19 -1.55
CA ILE A 50 -11.06 1.07 -1.08
C ILE A 50 -12.53 1.48 -1.05
N ARG A 51 -13.41 0.68 -1.66
CA ARG A 51 -14.83 1.00 -1.82
C ARG A 51 -15.78 0.01 -1.15
N SER A 52 -15.29 -1.16 -0.76
CA SER A 52 -16.07 -2.22 -0.10
C SER A 52 -15.21 -3.07 0.81
N ASP A 53 -15.85 -3.85 1.67
CA ASP A 53 -15.16 -4.81 2.53
C ASP A 53 -14.45 -5.89 1.71
N GLU A 54 -15.01 -6.29 0.58
CA GLU A 54 -14.36 -7.22 -0.34
C GLU A 54 -13.09 -6.64 -0.94
N ASP A 55 -13.14 -5.38 -1.40
CA ASP A 55 -11.98 -4.66 -1.94
C ASP A 55 -10.89 -4.51 -0.87
N PHE A 56 -11.28 -4.22 0.37
CA PHE A 56 -10.36 -4.20 1.51
C PHE A 56 -9.68 -5.55 1.72
N GLU A 57 -10.44 -6.65 1.75
CA GLU A 57 -9.89 -7.98 1.96
C GLU A 57 -8.96 -8.43 0.83
N VAL A 58 -9.26 -8.06 -0.41
CA VAL A 58 -8.37 -8.31 -1.55
C VAL A 58 -7.04 -7.63 -1.34
N HIS A 59 -7.04 -6.34 -0.98
CA HIS A 59 -5.80 -5.58 -0.77
C HIS A 59 -5.04 -6.03 0.49
N ARG A 60 -5.75 -6.38 1.55
CA ARG A 60 -5.13 -6.93 2.76
C ARG A 60 -4.38 -8.23 2.46
N ARG A 61 -5.01 -9.15 1.72
CA ARG A 61 -4.37 -10.41 1.28
C ARG A 61 -3.20 -10.17 0.35
N TYR A 62 -3.33 -9.22 -0.57
CA TYR A 62 -2.23 -8.83 -1.45
C TYR A 62 -1.01 -8.36 -0.65
N ILE A 63 -1.20 -7.49 0.34
CA ILE A 63 -0.11 -7.03 1.22
C ILE A 63 0.52 -8.19 2.00
N ALA A 64 -0.29 -9.11 2.51
CA ALA A 64 0.19 -10.26 3.27
C ALA A 64 1.02 -11.24 2.42
N LYS A 65 0.66 -11.42 1.14
CA LYS A 65 1.34 -12.33 0.21
C LYS A 65 2.55 -11.70 -0.48
N ASN A 66 2.62 -10.39 -0.55
CA ASN A 66 3.66 -9.67 -1.28
C ASN A 66 5.10 -10.12 -0.92
N PRO A 67 5.47 -10.34 0.37
CA PRO A 67 6.80 -10.85 0.72
C PRO A 67 7.09 -12.26 0.20
N ILE A 68 6.06 -13.12 0.06
CA ILE A 68 6.21 -14.47 -0.49
C ILE A 68 6.45 -14.37 -1.99
N GLU A 69 5.62 -13.60 -2.70
CA GLU A 69 5.73 -13.40 -4.15
C GLU A 69 7.07 -12.77 -4.55
N ALA A 70 7.63 -11.94 -3.66
CA ALA A 70 8.96 -11.36 -3.83
C ALA A 70 10.12 -12.30 -3.39
N GLY A 71 9.83 -13.51 -2.94
CA GLY A 71 10.84 -14.47 -2.49
C GLY A 71 11.57 -14.09 -1.20
N LEU A 72 11.01 -13.19 -0.38
CA LEU A 72 11.60 -12.73 0.88
C LEU A 72 11.33 -13.68 2.03
N THR A 73 10.33 -14.54 1.91
CA THR A 73 9.91 -15.52 2.92
C THR A 73 9.19 -16.68 2.25
N GLY A 74 9.14 -17.84 2.91
CA GLY A 74 8.47 -19.03 2.41
C GLY A 74 6.98 -19.08 2.73
N ARG A 75 6.52 -18.39 3.78
CA ARG A 75 5.15 -18.46 4.26
C ARG A 75 4.63 -17.11 4.73
N GLU A 76 3.31 -16.97 4.69
CA GLU A 76 2.62 -15.81 5.25
C GLU A 76 2.91 -15.68 6.75
N GLY A 77 3.10 -14.46 7.21
CA GLY A 77 3.41 -14.15 8.61
C GLY A 77 4.88 -14.29 9.01
N GLU A 78 5.75 -14.88 8.20
CA GLU A 78 7.18 -14.97 8.53
C GLU A 78 7.93 -13.65 8.35
N PHE A 79 7.51 -12.81 7.40
CA PHE A 79 8.21 -11.55 7.14
C PHE A 79 7.99 -10.56 8.27
N ALA A 80 9.05 -10.23 8.99
CA ALA A 80 9.01 -9.43 10.22
C ALA A 80 8.43 -8.01 10.05
N TYR A 81 8.44 -7.48 8.84
CA TYR A 81 7.97 -6.13 8.52
C TYR A 81 6.61 -6.11 7.80
N CYS A 82 5.81 -7.17 7.96
CA CYS A 82 4.46 -7.27 7.46
C CYS A 82 3.46 -7.35 8.62
N SER A 83 2.31 -6.71 8.49
CA SER A 83 1.23 -6.78 9.47
C SER A 83 0.74 -8.21 9.74
N ALA A 84 0.82 -9.10 8.74
CA ALA A 84 0.51 -10.53 8.90
C ALA A 84 1.42 -11.27 9.89
N ASN A 85 2.56 -10.69 10.28
CA ASN A 85 3.48 -11.28 11.26
C ASN A 85 2.93 -11.24 12.71
N GLY A 86 1.96 -10.36 12.98
CA GLY A 86 1.36 -10.20 14.32
C GLY A 86 2.22 -9.44 15.33
N ARG A 87 3.37 -8.87 14.93
CA ARG A 87 4.23 -8.06 15.81
C ARG A 87 3.73 -6.63 16.01
N PHE A 88 2.84 -6.17 15.14
CA PHE A 88 2.33 -4.82 15.15
C PHE A 88 0.90 -4.82 15.67
N GLU A 89 0.60 -3.92 16.56
CA GLU A 89 -0.77 -3.57 16.89
C GLU A 89 -1.36 -2.80 15.71
N LEU A 90 -2.45 -3.31 15.17
CA LEU A 90 -3.17 -2.71 14.06
C LEU A 90 -4.39 -1.97 14.58
N ASP A 91 -4.74 -0.89 13.93
CA ASP A 91 -6.01 -0.23 14.18
C ASP A 91 -7.16 -1.22 13.95
N THR A 92 -8.18 -1.12 14.78
CA THR A 92 -9.40 -1.90 14.58
C THR A 92 -10.03 -1.50 13.25
N PHE A 93 -10.43 -2.49 12.49
CA PHE A 93 -11.12 -2.30 11.23
C PHE A 93 -12.33 -1.38 11.44
N PRO A 94 -12.51 -0.30 10.66
CA PRO A 94 -13.72 0.47 10.71
C PRO A 94 -14.89 -0.40 10.23
N LEU A 95 -15.63 -0.97 11.17
CA LEU A 95 -16.85 -1.72 10.89
C LEU A 95 -17.84 -0.79 10.18
N GLY A 96 -18.06 -1.06 8.90
CA GLY A 96 -19.02 -0.36 8.06
C GLY A 96 -18.41 0.78 7.26
N LEU A 97 -17.69 0.42 6.20
CA LEU A 97 -17.68 1.26 5.00
C LEU A 97 -19.16 1.29 4.53
N LYS A 98 -19.96 2.24 5.08
CA LYS A 98 -21.26 2.51 4.49
C LYS A 98 -21.00 2.85 3.04
N PRO A 99 -21.62 2.15 2.07
CA PRO A 99 -21.59 2.63 0.71
C PRO A 99 -22.14 4.07 0.78
N ASP A 100 -21.32 5.05 0.40
CA ASP A 100 -21.78 6.39 0.21
C ASP A 100 -22.99 6.27 -0.72
N PHE A 101 -24.17 6.51 -0.18
CA PHE A 101 -25.39 6.64 -0.94
C PHE A 101 -25.22 7.92 -1.77
N VAL A 102 -24.53 7.78 -2.88
CA VAL A 102 -24.49 8.82 -3.88
C VAL A 102 -25.90 8.87 -4.46
N ALA A 103 -26.65 9.87 -3.99
CA ALA A 103 -27.86 10.27 -4.65
C ALA A 103 -27.64 10.28 -6.16
N SER A 104 -28.44 9.49 -6.85
CA SER A 104 -28.59 9.39 -8.27
C SER A 104 -28.41 10.76 -8.97
N ALA A 105 -27.30 10.88 -9.70
CA ALA A 105 -27.24 11.75 -10.85
C ALA A 105 -26.69 10.88 -11.98
N SER A 106 -27.54 10.62 -12.93
CA SER A 106 -27.35 9.89 -14.18
C SER A 106 -26.03 10.21 -14.88
N GLY A 107 -25.21 9.18 -15.07
CA GLY A 107 -24.02 9.26 -15.89
C GLY A 107 -23.33 7.90 -15.89
N ALA A 108 -23.73 7.03 -16.82
CA ALA A 108 -23.09 5.74 -17.03
C ALA A 108 -21.63 5.95 -17.39
N ALA A 109 -20.73 5.62 -16.47
CA ALA A 109 -19.37 5.25 -16.79
C ALA A 109 -19.16 3.86 -16.20
N GLU A 110 -19.25 2.88 -17.05
CA GLU A 110 -19.00 1.46 -16.82
C GLU A 110 -17.53 1.32 -16.44
N ALA A 111 -17.25 1.19 -15.15
CA ALA A 111 -15.91 0.83 -14.69
C ALA A 111 -15.74 -0.67 -14.92
N ALA A 112 -14.90 -1.02 -15.87
CA ALA A 112 -14.50 -2.40 -16.12
C ALA A 112 -13.95 -3.02 -14.82
N PRO A 113 -14.34 -4.29 -14.50
CA PRO A 113 -13.78 -4.99 -13.36
C PRO A 113 -12.29 -5.20 -13.58
N PHE A 114 -11.51 -5.04 -12.51
CA PHE A 114 -10.11 -5.41 -12.47
C PHE A 114 -10.02 -6.90 -12.81
N GLN A 115 -9.66 -7.20 -14.05
CA GLN A 115 -9.36 -8.56 -14.46
C GLN A 115 -7.99 -8.89 -13.85
N SER A 116 -8.00 -9.82 -12.91
CA SER A 116 -6.81 -10.57 -12.54
C SER A 116 -6.36 -11.33 -13.78
N THR A 117 -5.49 -10.74 -14.56
CA THR A 117 -4.78 -11.47 -15.61
C THR A 117 -3.84 -12.43 -14.91
N ASN A 118 -4.25 -13.71 -14.86
CA ASN A 118 -3.33 -14.83 -14.75
C ASN A 118 -2.45 -14.81 -16.00
N GLY A 119 -1.32 -14.17 -15.94
CA GLY A 119 -0.40 -14.05 -17.06
C GLY A 119 0.78 -13.24 -16.62
N ASN A 120 1.75 -13.88 -16.07
CA ASN A 120 3.19 -13.73 -16.14
C ASN A 120 3.68 -12.47 -16.90
N GLU A 121 3.30 -11.29 -16.43
CA GLU A 121 4.01 -10.06 -16.76
C GLU A 121 4.74 -9.62 -15.50
N ALA A 122 6.00 -10.02 -15.45
CA ALA A 122 6.97 -9.50 -14.52
C ALA A 122 6.89 -7.98 -14.57
N MET A 123 6.51 -7.41 -13.44
CA MET A 123 6.58 -5.98 -13.18
C MET A 123 8.04 -5.57 -13.43
N GLN A 124 8.31 -4.95 -14.56
CA GLN A 124 9.65 -4.53 -14.92
C GLN A 124 10.17 -3.56 -13.86
N PRO A 125 11.40 -3.75 -13.37
CA PRO A 125 12.00 -2.82 -12.43
C PRO A 125 12.12 -1.45 -13.10
N PHE A 126 11.68 -0.42 -12.39
CA PHE A 126 11.81 0.98 -12.80
C PHE A 126 13.25 1.26 -13.20
N HIS A 127 13.48 1.50 -14.48
CA HIS A 127 14.76 1.90 -15.01
C HIS A 127 15.15 3.25 -14.40
N LYS A 128 16.31 3.27 -13.73
CA LYS A 128 17.01 4.49 -13.34
C LYS A 128 17.25 5.32 -14.62
N ARG A 129 16.57 6.44 -14.76
CA ARG A 129 17.04 7.49 -15.66
C ARG A 129 18.21 8.20 -15.00
N THR A 130 19.39 7.89 -15.45
CA THR A 130 20.59 8.70 -15.24
C THR A 130 20.47 10.02 -16.01
N ARG A 131 20.58 11.09 -15.30
CA ARG A 131 21.18 12.35 -15.74
C ARG A 131 22.03 12.88 -14.62
#